data_cad9972fdb978a13eeebc1ade735d854
#
_entry.id   cad9972fdb978a13eeebc1ade735d854
#
_cell.length_a   1.000
_cell.length_b   1.000
_cell.length_c   1.000
_cell.angle_alpha   90.00
_cell.angle_beta   90.00
_cell.angle_gamma   90.00
#
_symmetry.space_group_name_H-M   'P 1'
#
loop_
_entity.id
_entity.type
_entity.pdbx_description
1 polymer ?
#
loop_
_entity_poly.entity_id
_entity_poly.type
_entity_poly.pdbx_seq_one_letter_code
_entity_poly.pdbx_strand_id
1 'polypeptide(L)'
;MCVDYTDLNKSCPRDAYPIPNIDRLVDGAAVNKVLIFLDAYFGYNQIPKAASDMNKTAFITDDANYFYRVMPFGLKNAGATYQRLMDKVFSHLMGKCVELYLDDMVVKSPSHHQHAKDLSVVFSALRQYNLRLNPDKCVFGVDRGKFLGFMLTQCDIEANPEKCNAIIEMRSPTSVKELQCLIGRLTTISRFLPKLAEQTQPIIQLLKKSARFTWNDDCEQIFQKLKTTLTSPPILHKPDTHQPLLVYVTATDHTVSAMLVQDVGGTQHPVYFVSRTLQNHETRYQMVEKLALFLVHAARRQRPHFQNDNIVVKTDYPIQKILQKPDLAGGMSSWAVELSEFNIRYEPHGPIKAQCLLDFVNNLQQKPIEDQWTLYVDGSSNSKGAGVGIVLEAPTISSLKNPSTSPSRHPTTKPNTKPSSPAYPWPVRLASSR
;
A
#
# COMPACT_ATOMS: atom_id res chain seq x y z
N MET A 1 -32.25 16.07 14.13
CA MET A 1 -33.13 14.94 13.74
C MET A 1 -32.41 14.13 12.66
N CYS A 2 -32.35 12.80 12.79
CA CYS A 2 -31.84 11.89 11.78
C CYS A 2 -33.01 11.15 11.15
N VAL A 3 -33.05 11.16 9.81
CA VAL A 3 -34.08 10.45 9.01
C VAL A 3 -33.37 9.33 8.26
N ASP A 4 -33.99 8.14 8.23
CA ASP A 4 -33.48 7.01 7.47
C ASP A 4 -33.92 7.12 6.00
N TYR A 5 -32.91 7.26 5.13
CA TYR A 5 -33.10 7.31 3.68
C TYR A 5 -32.68 6.02 2.96
N THR A 6 -32.62 4.89 3.67
CA THR A 6 -32.12 3.62 3.10
C THR A 6 -32.86 3.24 1.82
N ASP A 7 -34.20 3.31 1.79
CA ASP A 7 -34.96 2.91 0.61
C ASP A 7 -34.88 3.94 -0.52
N LEU A 8 -34.87 5.22 -0.21
CA LEU A 8 -34.57 6.27 -1.20
C LEU A 8 -33.19 6.07 -1.83
N ASN A 9 -32.20 5.77 -1.01
CA ASN A 9 -30.83 5.54 -1.47
C ASN A 9 -30.67 4.29 -2.38
N LYS A 10 -31.47 3.24 -2.17
CA LYS A 10 -31.51 2.07 -3.06
C LYS A 10 -32.02 2.44 -4.45
N SER A 11 -33.03 3.27 -4.53
CA SER A 11 -33.65 3.72 -5.79
C SER A 11 -32.83 4.82 -6.51
N CYS A 12 -31.94 5.51 -5.79
CA CYS A 12 -31.15 6.60 -6.33
C CYS A 12 -29.94 6.05 -7.10
N PRO A 13 -29.70 6.43 -8.38
CA PRO A 13 -28.47 6.09 -9.09
C PRO A 13 -27.25 6.72 -8.39
N ARG A 14 -26.11 6.05 -8.47
CA ARG A 14 -24.87 6.59 -7.91
C ARG A 14 -24.33 7.71 -8.79
N ASP A 15 -24.03 8.84 -8.20
CA ASP A 15 -23.28 9.91 -8.86
C ASP A 15 -21.82 9.49 -9.03
N ALA A 16 -21.33 9.56 -10.26
CA ALA A 16 -19.95 9.18 -10.61
C ALA A 16 -18.94 10.32 -10.42
N TYR A 17 -19.32 11.40 -9.73
CA TYR A 17 -18.39 12.52 -9.50
C TYR A 17 -17.15 12.05 -8.72
N PRO A 18 -15.94 12.33 -9.21
CA PRO A 18 -14.70 11.85 -8.61
C PRO A 18 -14.46 12.53 -7.26
N ILE A 19 -14.18 11.74 -6.24
CA ILE A 19 -13.70 12.23 -4.95
C ILE A 19 -12.18 12.33 -5.03
N PRO A 20 -11.55 13.41 -4.56
CA PRO A 20 -10.11 13.58 -4.58
C PRO A 20 -9.35 12.44 -3.87
N ASN A 21 -8.14 12.15 -4.35
CA ASN A 21 -7.28 11.17 -3.69
C ASN A 21 -6.70 11.76 -2.40
N ILE A 22 -6.91 11.05 -1.29
CA ILE A 22 -6.48 11.49 0.05
C ILE A 22 -4.96 11.67 0.12
N ASP A 23 -4.18 10.72 -0.42
CA ASP A 23 -2.71 10.77 -0.37
C ASP A 23 -2.20 12.04 -1.09
N ARG A 24 -2.77 12.37 -2.26
CA ARG A 24 -2.43 13.60 -3.00
C ARG A 24 -2.73 14.87 -2.20
N LEU A 25 -3.88 14.93 -1.51
CA LEU A 25 -4.25 16.09 -0.71
C LEU A 25 -3.32 16.27 0.49
N VAL A 26 -2.98 15.16 1.14
CA VAL A 26 -2.05 15.16 2.28
C VAL A 26 -0.66 15.61 1.84
N ASP A 27 -0.13 15.07 0.73
CA ASP A 27 1.15 15.47 0.17
C ASP A 27 1.11 16.94 -0.31
N GLY A 28 -0.02 17.37 -0.88
CA GLY A 28 -0.24 18.77 -1.28
C GLY A 28 -0.20 19.73 -0.09
N ALA A 29 -0.80 19.34 1.04
CA ALA A 29 -0.88 20.18 2.23
C ALA A 29 0.41 20.17 3.08
N ALA A 30 1.23 19.12 3.01
CA ALA A 30 2.47 19.00 3.78
C ALA A 30 3.54 20.02 3.37
N VAL A 31 4.51 20.26 4.28
CA VAL A 31 5.69 21.14 4.05
C VAL A 31 5.29 22.60 3.78
N ASN A 32 4.33 23.11 4.53
CA ASN A 32 3.97 24.51 4.55
C ASN A 32 4.21 25.09 5.96
N LYS A 33 4.66 26.34 6.01
CA LYS A 33 5.00 26.97 7.29
C LYS A 33 3.79 27.36 8.12
N VAL A 34 2.66 27.61 7.46
CA VAL A 34 1.43 28.01 8.15
C VAL A 34 0.26 27.25 7.56
N LEU A 35 -0.52 26.66 8.43
CA LEU A 35 -1.73 25.92 8.12
C LEU A 35 -2.93 26.51 8.84
N ILE A 36 -4.09 26.45 8.20
CA ILE A 36 -5.39 26.68 8.83
C ILE A 36 -6.29 25.51 8.47
N PHE A 37 -6.93 24.94 9.45
CA PHE A 37 -7.94 23.90 9.27
C PHE A 37 -9.31 24.53 9.42
N LEU A 38 -10.12 24.46 8.37
CA LEU A 38 -11.45 25.03 8.31
C LEU A 38 -12.48 23.90 8.25
N ASP A 39 -13.56 24.04 9.00
CA ASP A 39 -14.71 23.14 9.02
C ASP A 39 -15.97 23.92 8.60
N ALA A 40 -16.77 23.36 7.69
CA ALA A 40 -18.01 24.00 7.26
C ALA A 40 -19.12 23.79 8.27
N TYR A 41 -19.82 24.86 8.64
CA TYR A 41 -20.96 24.80 9.55
C TYR A 41 -22.12 24.03 8.95
N PHE A 42 -22.36 22.78 9.34
CA PHE A 42 -23.36 21.90 8.75
C PHE A 42 -23.29 21.87 7.22
N GLY A 43 -22.14 21.60 6.62
CA GLY A 43 -21.83 21.81 5.20
C GLY A 43 -22.93 21.39 4.23
N TYR A 44 -23.48 20.18 4.36
CA TYR A 44 -24.56 19.70 3.50
C TYR A 44 -25.84 20.54 3.61
N ASN A 45 -26.19 21.02 4.80
CA ASN A 45 -27.38 21.83 5.02
C ASN A 45 -27.27 23.24 4.43
N GLN A 46 -26.11 23.65 3.93
CA GLN A 46 -25.92 24.92 3.23
C GLN A 46 -26.31 24.85 1.74
N ILE A 47 -26.56 23.66 1.22
CA ILE A 47 -26.96 23.45 -0.16
C ILE A 47 -28.51 23.43 -0.27
N PRO A 48 -29.11 24.42 -0.94
CA PRO A 48 -30.57 24.41 -1.18
C PRO A 48 -30.93 23.29 -2.15
N LYS A 49 -32.04 22.63 -1.90
CA LYS A 49 -32.60 21.60 -2.79
C LYS A 49 -33.44 22.24 -3.89
N ALA A 50 -33.43 21.58 -5.06
CA ALA A 50 -34.43 21.91 -6.08
C ALA A 50 -35.86 21.68 -5.59
N ALA A 51 -36.80 22.55 -5.97
CA ALA A 51 -38.19 22.40 -5.54
C ALA A 51 -38.83 21.06 -5.92
N SER A 52 -38.46 20.49 -7.08
CA SER A 52 -38.89 19.17 -7.55
C SER A 52 -38.42 18.00 -6.67
N ASP A 53 -37.35 18.20 -5.89
CA ASP A 53 -36.74 17.14 -5.08
C ASP A 53 -37.08 17.24 -3.59
N MET A 54 -37.70 18.34 -3.16
CA MET A 54 -37.99 18.54 -1.75
C MET A 54 -38.89 17.42 -1.20
N ASN A 55 -39.98 17.10 -1.91
CA ASN A 55 -40.95 16.07 -1.48
C ASN A 55 -40.34 14.65 -1.45
N LYS A 56 -39.27 14.38 -2.22
CA LYS A 56 -38.58 13.07 -2.22
C LYS A 56 -37.90 12.75 -0.89
N THR A 57 -37.64 13.74 -0.06
CA THR A 57 -37.08 13.59 1.29
C THR A 57 -38.08 13.85 2.40
N ALA A 58 -39.35 13.75 2.09
CA ALA A 58 -40.42 13.91 3.09
C ALA A 58 -40.34 12.77 4.12
N PHE A 59 -40.66 13.10 5.34
CA PHE A 59 -40.79 12.18 6.46
C PHE A 59 -41.99 12.57 7.31
N ILE A 60 -42.56 11.59 8.00
CA ILE A 60 -43.76 11.71 8.79
C ILE A 60 -43.40 11.75 10.26
N THR A 61 -44.03 12.61 11.02
CA THR A 61 -43.99 12.64 12.48
C THR A 61 -45.43 12.52 12.99
N ASP A 62 -45.60 12.40 14.30
CA ASP A 62 -46.92 12.33 14.92
C ASP A 62 -47.75 13.58 14.66
N ASP A 63 -47.11 14.73 14.44
CA ASP A 63 -47.80 16.03 14.27
C ASP A 63 -48.04 16.39 12.81
N ALA A 64 -47.10 16.06 11.88
CA ALA A 64 -47.22 16.50 10.49
C ALA A 64 -46.21 15.81 9.57
N ASN A 65 -46.37 16.05 8.26
CA ASN A 65 -45.40 15.69 7.22
C ASN A 65 -44.41 16.83 7.03
N TYR A 66 -43.12 16.51 7.08
CA TYR A 66 -42.02 17.46 6.90
C TYR A 66 -41.13 17.06 5.74
N PHE A 67 -40.46 18.03 5.16
CA PHE A 67 -39.37 17.81 4.18
C PHE A 67 -38.26 18.83 4.38
N TYR A 68 -37.05 18.46 3.97
CA TYR A 68 -35.91 19.36 4.03
C TYR A 68 -35.86 20.29 2.81
N ARG A 69 -35.76 21.60 3.05
CA ARG A 69 -35.48 22.60 2.00
C ARG A 69 -34.02 22.62 1.56
N VAL A 70 -33.15 22.05 2.36
CA VAL A 70 -31.69 21.93 2.13
C VAL A 70 -31.31 20.45 2.05
N MET A 71 -30.12 20.16 1.62
CA MET A 71 -29.63 18.78 1.52
C MET A 71 -29.41 18.20 2.91
N PRO A 72 -30.19 17.17 3.33
CA PRO A 72 -30.00 16.52 4.62
C PRO A 72 -28.85 15.55 4.61
N PHE A 73 -28.38 15.17 5.81
CA PHE A 73 -27.46 14.05 6.00
C PHE A 73 -28.13 12.71 5.63
N GLY A 74 -27.33 11.74 5.21
CA GLY A 74 -27.77 10.37 4.92
C GLY A 74 -28.17 10.10 3.47
N LEU A 75 -28.14 11.10 2.58
CA LEU A 75 -28.36 10.88 1.14
C LEU A 75 -27.10 10.29 0.48
N LYS A 76 -27.31 9.29 -0.40
CA LYS A 76 -26.26 8.56 -1.11
C LYS A 76 -25.26 9.44 -1.86
N ASN A 77 -25.74 10.49 -2.50
CA ASN A 77 -24.96 11.38 -3.36
C ASN A 77 -24.58 12.71 -2.70
N ALA A 78 -24.84 12.87 -1.39
CA ALA A 78 -24.57 14.11 -0.68
C ALA A 78 -23.09 14.52 -0.78
N GLY A 79 -22.16 13.58 -0.56
CA GLY A 79 -20.72 13.85 -0.67
C GLY A 79 -20.31 14.31 -2.05
N ALA A 80 -20.77 13.63 -3.11
CA ALA A 80 -20.47 14.00 -4.49
C ALA A 80 -21.01 15.40 -4.86
N THR A 81 -22.22 15.71 -4.42
CA THR A 81 -22.83 17.03 -4.64
C THR A 81 -22.07 18.14 -3.92
N TYR A 82 -21.69 17.89 -2.66
CA TYR A 82 -20.93 18.83 -1.86
C TYR A 82 -19.53 19.06 -2.45
N GLN A 83 -18.81 17.99 -2.80
CA GLN A 83 -17.49 18.09 -3.43
C GLN A 83 -17.55 18.91 -4.73
N ARG A 84 -18.55 18.68 -5.56
CA ARG A 84 -18.77 19.47 -6.81
C ARG A 84 -19.01 20.95 -6.53
N LEU A 85 -19.72 21.28 -5.47
CA LEU A 85 -19.88 22.68 -5.05
C LEU A 85 -18.54 23.28 -4.62
N MET A 86 -17.80 22.58 -3.78
CA MET A 86 -16.51 23.05 -3.25
C MET A 86 -15.46 23.18 -4.35
N ASP A 87 -15.42 22.26 -5.30
CA ASP A 87 -14.53 22.36 -6.49
C ASP A 87 -14.85 23.61 -7.32
N LYS A 88 -16.13 23.99 -7.42
CA LYS A 88 -16.55 25.21 -8.09
C LYS A 88 -16.14 26.47 -7.31
N VAL A 89 -16.37 26.48 -5.99
CA VAL A 89 -16.04 27.61 -5.09
C VAL A 89 -14.56 27.91 -5.10
N PHE A 90 -13.72 26.84 -5.01
CA PHE A 90 -12.29 26.96 -4.87
C PHE A 90 -11.49 26.62 -6.13
N SER A 91 -12.12 26.58 -7.31
CA SER A 91 -11.51 26.16 -8.58
C SER A 91 -10.15 26.78 -8.88
N HIS A 92 -9.96 28.07 -8.51
CA HIS A 92 -8.72 28.80 -8.76
C HIS A 92 -7.67 28.67 -7.64
N LEU A 93 -8.06 28.11 -6.48
CA LEU A 93 -7.26 28.06 -5.25
C LEU A 93 -6.79 26.64 -4.92
N MET A 94 -7.49 25.62 -5.45
CA MET A 94 -7.14 24.22 -5.23
C MET A 94 -5.74 23.90 -5.73
N GLY A 95 -4.99 23.13 -4.92
CA GLY A 95 -3.60 22.79 -5.19
C GLY A 95 -2.60 23.92 -4.96
N LYS A 96 -3.05 25.19 -4.96
CA LYS A 96 -2.21 26.37 -4.68
C LYS A 96 -2.15 26.66 -3.18
N CYS A 97 -3.21 27.23 -2.64
CA CYS A 97 -3.30 27.56 -1.21
C CYS A 97 -4.42 26.84 -0.46
N VAL A 98 -5.22 26.01 -1.13
CA VAL A 98 -6.31 25.24 -0.52
C VAL A 98 -6.22 23.78 -0.97
N GLU A 99 -6.30 22.86 0.01
CA GLU A 99 -6.62 21.46 -0.22
C GLU A 99 -7.97 21.14 0.44
N LEU A 100 -8.76 20.32 -0.23
CA LEU A 100 -10.14 20.14 0.13
C LEU A 100 -10.60 18.70 -0.07
N TYR A 101 -11.25 18.15 0.96
CA TYR A 101 -11.89 16.85 0.93
C TYR A 101 -13.22 16.91 1.67
N LEU A 102 -14.32 16.96 0.93
CA LEU A 102 -15.66 17.12 1.53
C LEU A 102 -15.68 18.33 2.50
N ASP A 103 -15.99 18.09 3.76
CA ASP A 103 -16.10 19.13 4.79
C ASP A 103 -14.75 19.61 5.34
N ASP A 104 -13.67 18.82 5.15
CA ASP A 104 -12.33 19.14 5.63
C ASP A 104 -11.60 20.04 4.63
N MET A 105 -11.25 21.24 5.05
CA MET A 105 -10.51 22.23 4.26
C MET A 105 -9.21 22.61 4.95
N VAL A 106 -8.10 22.65 4.20
CA VAL A 106 -6.82 23.16 4.69
C VAL A 106 -6.37 24.31 3.82
N VAL A 107 -6.16 25.47 4.44
CA VAL A 107 -5.46 26.60 3.83
C VAL A 107 -4.00 26.51 4.21
N LYS A 108 -3.12 26.52 3.21
CA LYS A 108 -1.68 26.33 3.36
C LYS A 108 -0.92 27.50 2.76
N SER A 109 0.17 27.88 3.39
CA SER A 109 1.02 28.97 2.88
C SER A 109 2.48 28.73 3.19
N PRO A 110 3.39 29.09 2.27
CA PRO A 110 4.83 28.91 2.44
C PRO A 110 5.44 29.90 3.45
N SER A 111 4.74 30.99 3.78
CA SER A 111 5.21 32.01 4.72
C SER A 111 4.05 32.72 5.42
N HIS A 112 4.31 33.30 6.61
CA HIS A 112 3.33 34.09 7.33
C HIS A 112 2.86 35.32 6.55
N HIS A 113 3.76 35.97 5.80
CA HIS A 113 3.41 37.15 5.01
C HIS A 113 2.41 36.80 3.88
N GLN A 114 2.62 35.69 3.18
CA GLN A 114 1.71 35.24 2.12
C GLN A 114 0.37 34.76 2.69
N HIS A 115 0.38 34.23 3.91
CA HIS A 115 -0.78 33.60 4.53
C HIS A 115 -1.98 34.53 4.69
N ALA A 116 -1.76 35.77 5.09
CA ALA A 116 -2.84 36.77 5.21
C ALA A 116 -3.55 37.04 3.87
N LYS A 117 -2.77 37.07 2.77
CA LYS A 117 -3.31 37.26 1.41
C LYS A 117 -4.12 36.02 0.98
N ASP A 118 -3.54 34.82 1.15
CA ASP A 118 -4.20 33.57 0.78
C ASP A 118 -5.53 33.41 1.54
N LEU A 119 -5.52 33.71 2.84
CA LEU A 119 -6.72 33.65 3.67
C LEU A 119 -7.79 34.66 3.24
N SER A 120 -7.39 35.88 2.88
CA SER A 120 -8.32 36.92 2.38
C SER A 120 -9.02 36.44 1.11
N VAL A 121 -8.31 35.80 0.17
CA VAL A 121 -8.89 35.24 -1.06
C VAL A 121 -9.86 34.10 -0.75
N VAL A 122 -9.48 33.19 0.16
CA VAL A 122 -10.32 32.09 0.61
C VAL A 122 -11.64 32.61 1.23
N PHE A 123 -11.56 33.58 2.14
CA PHE A 123 -12.76 34.17 2.73
C PHE A 123 -13.61 34.93 1.72
N SER A 124 -13.00 35.54 0.71
CA SER A 124 -13.75 36.19 -0.36
C SER A 124 -14.55 35.18 -1.18
N ALA A 125 -13.95 34.04 -1.50
CA ALA A 125 -14.65 32.95 -2.18
C ALA A 125 -15.81 32.39 -1.33
N LEU A 126 -15.58 32.16 -0.03
CA LEU A 126 -16.66 31.71 0.88
C LEU A 126 -17.83 32.70 0.95
N ARG A 127 -17.54 34.01 1.05
CA ARG A 127 -18.56 35.07 1.08
C ARG A 127 -19.35 35.14 -0.23
N GLN A 128 -18.70 35.00 -1.36
CA GLN A 128 -19.33 35.03 -2.69
C GLN A 128 -20.40 33.94 -2.83
N TYR A 129 -20.18 32.78 -2.22
CA TYR A 129 -21.12 31.66 -2.26
C TYR A 129 -21.96 31.51 -0.97
N ASN A 130 -21.92 32.50 -0.06
CA ASN A 130 -22.63 32.51 1.22
C ASN A 130 -22.36 31.29 2.10
N LEU A 131 -21.16 30.70 2.00
CA LEU A 131 -20.76 29.58 2.83
C LEU A 131 -20.31 30.02 4.22
N ARG A 132 -20.74 29.27 5.23
CA ARG A 132 -20.48 29.57 6.63
C ARG A 132 -19.51 28.53 7.20
N LEU A 133 -18.53 29.00 7.97
CA LEU A 133 -17.61 28.18 8.72
C LEU A 133 -18.09 27.98 10.16
N ASN A 134 -17.64 26.91 10.79
CA ASN A 134 -17.82 26.66 12.21
C ASN A 134 -16.58 27.16 12.97
N PRO A 135 -16.67 28.34 13.65
CA PRO A 135 -15.49 28.91 14.32
C PRO A 135 -14.92 28.01 15.42
N ASP A 136 -15.76 27.24 16.09
CA ASP A 136 -15.35 26.37 17.22
C ASP A 136 -14.50 25.17 16.77
N LYS A 137 -14.61 24.79 15.49
CA LYS A 137 -13.86 23.70 14.89
C LYS A 137 -12.71 24.16 13.98
N CYS A 138 -12.67 25.45 13.66
CA CYS A 138 -11.60 26.01 12.86
C CYS A 138 -10.34 26.25 13.70
N VAL A 139 -9.17 25.89 13.17
CA VAL A 139 -7.88 26.09 13.82
C VAL A 139 -7.02 26.96 12.92
N PHE A 140 -6.58 28.11 13.42
CA PHE A 140 -5.92 29.14 12.66
C PHE A 140 -4.43 29.27 13.01
N GLY A 141 -3.60 29.49 11.97
CA GLY A 141 -2.21 29.95 12.11
C GLY A 141 -1.30 28.97 12.84
N VAL A 142 -1.49 27.67 12.59
CA VAL A 142 -0.69 26.61 13.19
C VAL A 142 0.41 26.12 12.25
N ASP A 143 1.48 25.57 12.84
CA ASP A 143 2.59 24.97 12.10
C ASP A 143 2.42 23.45 11.92
N ARG A 144 1.43 22.86 12.62
CA ARG A 144 1.09 21.44 12.55
C ARG A 144 -0.38 21.21 12.86
N GLY A 145 -0.95 20.15 12.29
CA GLY A 145 -2.33 19.79 12.57
C GLY A 145 -2.82 18.53 11.88
N LYS A 146 -3.99 18.08 12.28
CA LYS A 146 -4.62 16.85 11.80
C LYS A 146 -5.37 17.12 10.50
N PHE A 147 -5.09 16.34 9.46
CA PHE A 147 -5.81 16.37 8.20
C PHE A 147 -6.02 14.96 7.65
N LEU A 148 -7.26 14.59 7.36
CA LEU A 148 -7.64 13.29 6.79
C LEU A 148 -7.03 12.09 7.53
N GLY A 149 -6.81 12.24 8.83
CA GLY A 149 -6.27 11.18 9.68
C GLY A 149 -4.75 11.06 9.70
N PHE A 150 -4.04 12.06 9.18
CA PHE A 150 -2.60 12.24 9.26
C PHE A 150 -2.27 13.47 10.10
N MET A 151 -1.04 13.57 10.57
CA MET A 151 -0.50 14.76 11.17
C MET A 151 0.39 15.46 10.15
N LEU A 152 0.02 16.65 9.72
CA LEU A 152 0.82 17.51 8.86
C LEU A 152 1.75 18.36 9.71
N THR A 153 3.02 18.47 9.28
CA THR A 153 4.03 19.32 9.92
C THR A 153 4.74 20.18 8.87
N GLN A 154 5.59 21.11 9.32
CA GLN A 154 6.38 21.96 8.43
C GLN A 154 7.41 21.18 7.60
N CYS A 155 7.83 20.02 8.07
CA CYS A 155 8.87 19.23 7.44
C CYS A 155 8.30 18.06 6.65
N ASP A 156 7.29 17.34 7.22
CA ASP A 156 6.94 16.00 6.75
C ASP A 156 5.51 15.60 7.16
N ILE A 157 5.16 14.34 6.88
CA ILE A 157 3.88 13.71 7.20
C ILE A 157 4.10 12.67 8.30
N GLU A 158 3.41 12.82 9.42
CA GLU A 158 3.48 11.91 10.57
C GLU A 158 2.18 11.09 10.70
N ALA A 159 2.30 9.92 11.33
CA ALA A 159 1.13 9.14 11.72
C ALA A 159 0.34 9.90 12.81
N ASN A 160 -0.99 9.83 12.75
CA ASN A 160 -1.82 10.45 13.77
C ASN A 160 -1.60 9.78 15.14
N PRO A 161 -1.11 10.50 16.15
CA PRO A 161 -0.81 9.93 17.48
C PRO A 161 -2.01 9.24 18.13
N GLU A 162 -3.22 9.76 17.97
CA GLU A 162 -4.44 9.13 18.51
C GLU A 162 -4.70 7.76 17.91
N LYS A 163 -4.47 7.62 16.58
CA LYS A 163 -4.62 6.32 15.91
C LYS A 163 -3.54 5.33 16.35
N CYS A 164 -2.32 5.79 16.56
CA CYS A 164 -1.23 4.97 17.09
C CYS A 164 -1.54 4.52 18.52
N ASN A 165 -1.91 5.45 19.40
CA ASN A 165 -2.24 5.17 20.81
C ASN A 165 -3.43 4.21 20.92
N ALA A 166 -4.45 4.35 20.07
CA ALA A 166 -5.60 3.44 20.05
C ALA A 166 -5.22 1.97 19.76
N ILE A 167 -4.06 1.71 19.11
CA ILE A 167 -3.53 0.36 18.92
C ILE A 167 -2.59 -0.02 20.06
N ILE A 168 -1.74 0.89 20.51
CA ILE A 168 -0.79 0.66 21.62
C ILE A 168 -1.54 0.27 22.89
N GLU A 169 -2.64 0.93 23.20
CA GLU A 169 -3.47 0.69 24.40
C GLU A 169 -4.42 -0.50 24.23
N MET A 170 -4.57 -1.02 23.01
CA MET A 170 -5.47 -2.15 22.75
C MET A 170 -4.95 -3.42 23.42
N ARG A 171 -5.84 -4.18 24.06
CA ARG A 171 -5.54 -5.52 24.58
C ARG A 171 -5.45 -6.53 23.42
N SER A 172 -4.78 -7.63 23.67
CA SER A 172 -4.68 -8.73 22.71
C SER A 172 -6.07 -9.25 22.35
N PRO A 173 -6.38 -9.38 21.04
CA PRO A 173 -7.71 -9.80 20.60
C PRO A 173 -8.10 -11.19 21.13
N THR A 174 -9.30 -11.31 21.67
CA THR A 174 -9.86 -12.56 22.17
C THR A 174 -10.92 -13.15 21.22
N SER A 175 -11.32 -12.40 20.21
CA SER A 175 -12.36 -12.76 19.24
C SER A 175 -12.03 -12.28 17.83
N VAL A 176 -12.66 -12.94 16.84
CA VAL A 176 -12.56 -12.54 15.42
C VAL A 176 -13.00 -11.09 15.21
N LYS A 177 -14.00 -10.61 15.97
CA LYS A 177 -14.50 -9.24 15.87
C LYS A 177 -13.47 -8.23 16.35
N GLU A 178 -12.78 -8.51 17.45
CA GLU A 178 -11.69 -7.66 17.97
C GLU A 178 -10.49 -7.68 17.03
N LEU A 179 -10.20 -8.85 16.45
CA LEU A 179 -9.16 -8.96 15.42
C LEU A 179 -9.50 -8.13 14.17
N GLN A 180 -10.74 -8.15 13.70
CA GLN A 180 -11.18 -7.28 12.60
C GLN A 180 -11.02 -5.80 12.94
N CYS A 181 -11.31 -5.41 14.18
CA CYS A 181 -11.09 -4.06 14.67
C CYS A 181 -9.61 -3.68 14.64
N LEU A 182 -8.71 -4.55 15.11
CA LEU A 182 -7.26 -4.35 15.04
C LEU A 182 -6.78 -4.15 13.61
N ILE A 183 -7.18 -5.04 12.68
CA ILE A 183 -6.79 -4.95 11.27
C ILE A 183 -7.33 -3.66 10.65
N GLY A 184 -8.56 -3.28 10.95
CA GLY A 184 -9.14 -2.01 10.50
C GLY A 184 -8.30 -0.81 10.96
N ARG A 185 -7.89 -0.77 12.23
CA ARG A 185 -7.01 0.27 12.77
C ARG A 185 -5.64 0.29 12.08
N LEU A 186 -4.99 -0.88 11.92
CA LEU A 186 -3.69 -1.00 11.23
C LEU A 186 -3.78 -0.53 9.77
N THR A 187 -4.88 -0.82 9.09
CA THR A 187 -5.09 -0.37 7.69
C THR A 187 -5.09 1.15 7.57
N THR A 188 -5.61 1.87 8.56
CA THR A 188 -5.66 3.36 8.53
C THR A 188 -4.28 4.02 8.64
N ILE A 189 -3.27 3.31 9.16
CA ILE A 189 -1.89 3.79 9.34
C ILE A 189 -0.89 2.97 8.51
N SER A 190 -1.38 2.12 7.61
CA SER A 190 -0.56 1.20 6.80
C SER A 190 0.51 1.91 5.96
N ARG A 191 0.28 3.18 5.59
CA ARG A 191 1.25 4.02 4.87
C ARG A 191 2.59 4.16 5.61
N PHE A 192 2.59 4.06 6.94
CA PHE A 192 3.77 4.22 7.80
C PHE A 192 4.42 2.90 8.20
N LEU A 193 3.79 1.77 7.88
CA LEU A 193 4.26 0.47 8.35
C LEU A 193 4.89 -0.34 7.20
N PRO A 194 6.23 -0.49 7.21
CA PRO A 194 6.91 -1.30 6.23
C PRO A 194 6.49 -2.76 6.34
N LYS A 195 6.25 -3.43 5.21
CA LYS A 195 5.90 -4.86 5.14
C LYS A 195 4.74 -5.30 6.05
N LEU A 196 3.76 -4.43 6.26
CA LEU A 196 2.65 -4.72 7.18
C LEU A 196 1.96 -6.06 6.87
N ALA A 197 1.72 -6.37 5.59
CA ALA A 197 1.07 -7.61 5.18
C ALA A 197 1.90 -8.85 5.55
N GLU A 198 3.22 -8.78 5.46
CA GLU A 198 4.15 -9.86 5.85
C GLU A 198 4.15 -10.03 7.37
N GLN A 199 4.32 -8.93 8.11
CA GLN A 199 4.33 -8.96 9.57
C GLN A 199 3.01 -9.45 10.17
N THR A 200 1.87 -9.10 9.57
CA THR A 200 0.55 -9.48 10.08
C THR A 200 0.01 -10.79 9.52
N GLN A 201 0.74 -11.48 8.65
CA GLN A 201 0.27 -12.71 8.00
C GLN A 201 -0.26 -13.77 8.99
N PRO A 202 0.44 -14.13 10.08
CA PRO A 202 -0.08 -15.11 11.04
C PRO A 202 -1.38 -14.66 11.69
N ILE A 203 -1.50 -13.38 12.00
CA ILE A 203 -2.68 -12.77 12.60
C ILE A 203 -3.87 -12.79 11.62
N ILE A 204 -3.64 -12.46 10.34
CA ILE A 204 -4.67 -12.45 9.30
C ILE A 204 -5.19 -13.87 9.00
N GLN A 205 -4.36 -14.89 9.16
CA GLN A 205 -4.80 -16.29 8.97
C GLN A 205 -5.92 -16.69 9.94
N LEU A 206 -5.97 -16.09 11.14
CA LEU A 206 -7.05 -16.32 12.10
C LEU A 206 -8.43 -15.81 11.65
N LEU A 207 -8.50 -14.98 10.60
CA LEU A 207 -9.76 -14.55 10.00
C LEU A 207 -10.38 -15.59 9.06
N LYS A 208 -9.67 -16.64 8.68
CA LYS A 208 -10.19 -17.66 7.78
C LYS A 208 -11.32 -18.42 8.48
N LYS A 209 -12.45 -18.58 7.80
CA LYS A 209 -13.68 -19.19 8.33
C LYS A 209 -13.51 -20.64 8.84
N SER A 210 -12.48 -21.34 8.36
CA SER A 210 -12.18 -22.74 8.73
C SER A 210 -11.29 -22.87 9.98
N ALA A 211 -10.75 -21.78 10.49
CA ALA A 211 -9.86 -21.82 11.65
C ALA A 211 -10.62 -21.52 12.94
N ARG A 212 -10.39 -22.33 13.98
CA ARG A 212 -10.78 -21.97 15.33
C ARG A 212 -9.93 -20.79 15.77
N PHE A 213 -10.55 -19.72 16.25
CA PHE A 213 -9.82 -18.57 16.74
C PHE A 213 -8.98 -18.97 17.97
N THR A 214 -7.65 -18.89 17.83
CA THR A 214 -6.71 -19.14 18.91
C THR A 214 -5.57 -18.13 18.80
N TRP A 215 -5.51 -17.21 19.74
CA TRP A 215 -4.41 -16.25 19.84
C TRP A 215 -3.22 -16.95 20.49
N ASN A 216 -2.17 -17.19 19.74
CA ASN A 216 -0.95 -17.88 20.17
C ASN A 216 0.20 -16.90 20.46
N ASP A 217 1.31 -17.43 20.97
CA ASP A 217 2.49 -16.63 21.33
C ASP A 217 3.10 -15.91 20.12
N ASP A 218 3.06 -16.52 18.93
CA ASP A 218 3.55 -15.89 17.71
C ASP A 218 2.72 -14.62 17.37
N CYS A 219 1.39 -14.73 17.49
CA CYS A 219 0.50 -13.58 17.28
C CYS A 219 0.76 -12.49 18.32
N GLU A 220 1.00 -12.86 19.57
CA GLU A 220 1.33 -11.93 20.64
C GLU A 220 2.66 -11.22 20.39
N GLN A 221 3.71 -11.94 20.01
CA GLN A 221 5.00 -11.35 19.67
C GLN A 221 4.90 -10.35 18.52
N ILE A 222 4.16 -10.70 17.46
CA ILE A 222 3.92 -9.81 16.33
C ILE A 222 3.16 -8.57 16.80
N PHE A 223 2.13 -8.73 17.61
CA PHE A 223 1.34 -7.62 18.12
C PHE A 223 2.17 -6.68 18.98
N GLN A 224 3.03 -7.20 19.86
CA GLN A 224 3.94 -6.39 20.67
C GLN A 224 4.99 -5.67 19.81
N LYS A 225 5.53 -6.34 18.78
CA LYS A 225 6.44 -5.70 17.81
C LYS A 225 5.76 -4.53 17.08
N LEU A 226 4.51 -4.71 16.65
CA LEU A 226 3.73 -3.64 16.01
C LEU A 226 3.51 -2.47 16.96
N LYS A 227 3.17 -2.72 18.24
CA LYS A 227 3.04 -1.67 19.26
C LYS A 227 4.35 -0.89 19.46
N THR A 228 5.48 -1.60 19.54
CA THR A 228 6.81 -0.96 19.66
C THR A 228 7.11 -0.10 18.42
N THR A 229 6.82 -0.56 17.23
CA THR A 229 6.99 0.24 16.00
C THR A 229 6.12 1.49 16.01
N LEU A 230 4.90 1.40 16.58
CA LEU A 230 3.95 2.52 16.65
C LEU A 230 4.26 3.54 17.73
N THR A 231 5.14 3.26 18.69
CA THR A 231 5.65 4.27 19.63
C THR A 231 6.52 5.33 18.95
N SER A 232 7.23 4.96 17.87
CA SER A 232 8.02 5.87 17.06
C SER A 232 7.89 5.50 15.57
N PRO A 233 6.72 5.78 14.97
CA PRO A 233 6.49 5.46 13.57
C PRO A 233 7.42 6.27 12.66
N PRO A 234 7.82 5.73 11.51
CA PRO A 234 8.64 6.48 10.57
C PRO A 234 7.90 7.73 10.07
N ILE A 235 8.65 8.81 9.94
CA ILE A 235 8.17 10.06 9.34
C ILE A 235 8.28 9.91 7.82
N LEU A 236 7.22 10.28 7.10
CA LEU A 236 7.18 10.20 5.65
C LEU A 236 7.47 11.56 5.02
N HIS A 237 8.39 11.55 4.08
CA HIS A 237 8.80 12.74 3.35
C HIS A 237 7.82 13.09 2.22
N LYS A 238 7.53 14.39 2.05
CA LYS A 238 6.82 14.85 0.85
C LYS A 238 7.76 14.82 -0.34
N PRO A 239 7.42 14.11 -1.44
CA PRO A 239 8.31 14.04 -2.59
C PRO A 239 8.46 15.38 -3.30
N ASP A 240 9.70 15.66 -3.74
CA ASP A 240 10.01 16.73 -4.67
C ASP A 240 9.90 16.22 -6.11
N THR A 241 9.05 16.84 -6.90
CA THR A 241 8.80 16.45 -8.30
C THR A 241 10.02 16.62 -9.22
N HIS A 242 11.05 17.34 -8.79
CA HIS A 242 12.30 17.52 -9.55
C HIS A 242 13.28 16.36 -9.38
N GLN A 243 13.05 15.48 -8.42
CA GLN A 243 13.92 14.34 -8.15
C GLN A 243 13.20 13.00 -8.38
N PRO A 244 13.89 11.96 -8.85
CA PRO A 244 13.25 10.68 -9.09
C PRO A 244 12.78 10.02 -7.79
N LEU A 245 11.64 9.34 -7.86
CA LEU A 245 11.18 8.45 -6.82
C LEU A 245 11.75 7.05 -7.04
N LEU A 246 12.45 6.54 -6.03
CA LEU A 246 12.98 5.18 -6.01
C LEU A 246 11.93 4.23 -5.46
N VAL A 247 11.62 3.18 -6.20
CA VAL A 247 10.65 2.15 -5.79
C VAL A 247 11.39 0.85 -5.53
N TYR A 248 11.47 0.45 -4.28
CA TYR A 248 11.99 -0.85 -3.87
C TYR A 248 10.83 -1.84 -3.77
N VAL A 249 10.94 -2.97 -4.45
CA VAL A 249 9.91 -4.02 -4.45
C VAL A 249 10.46 -5.31 -3.87
N THR A 250 9.67 -6.00 -3.07
CA THR A 250 10.01 -7.30 -2.49
C THR A 250 8.80 -8.21 -2.49
N ALA A 251 9.02 -9.50 -2.63
CA ALA A 251 7.98 -10.51 -2.58
C ALA A 251 8.45 -11.72 -1.77
N THR A 252 7.50 -12.32 -1.07
CA THR A 252 7.62 -13.63 -0.41
C THR A 252 6.65 -14.61 -1.07
N ASP A 253 6.53 -15.81 -0.54
CA ASP A 253 5.55 -16.78 -1.05
C ASP A 253 4.11 -16.28 -0.94
N HIS A 254 3.80 -15.50 0.09
CA HIS A 254 2.43 -15.11 0.43
C HIS A 254 2.17 -13.62 0.43
N THR A 255 3.19 -12.79 0.39
CA THR A 255 3.06 -11.34 0.51
C THR A 255 3.96 -10.61 -0.46
N VAL A 256 3.57 -9.40 -0.80
CA VAL A 256 4.34 -8.49 -1.64
C VAL A 256 4.34 -7.11 -1.01
N SER A 257 5.47 -6.42 -1.10
CA SER A 257 5.65 -5.11 -0.48
C SER A 257 6.47 -4.19 -1.38
N ALA A 258 6.16 -2.89 -1.34
CA ALA A 258 6.97 -1.86 -1.96
C ALA A 258 7.19 -0.71 -0.98
N MET A 259 8.28 -0.02 -1.18
CA MET A 259 8.60 1.22 -0.52
C MET A 259 9.00 2.26 -1.56
N LEU A 260 8.34 3.42 -1.51
CA LEU A 260 8.70 4.59 -2.28
C LEU A 260 9.63 5.44 -1.42
N VAL A 261 10.75 5.84 -2.01
CA VAL A 261 11.82 6.58 -1.33
C VAL A 261 12.33 7.67 -2.25
N GLN A 262 12.76 8.78 -1.66
CA GLN A 262 13.47 9.84 -2.38
C GLN A 262 14.85 10.05 -1.75
N ASP A 263 15.86 10.23 -2.60
CA ASP A 263 17.22 10.56 -2.16
C ASP A 263 17.38 12.08 -2.12
N VAL A 264 17.54 12.63 -0.92
CA VAL A 264 17.73 14.05 -0.70
C VAL A 264 19.10 14.27 -0.08
N GLY A 265 20.01 14.87 -0.83
CA GLY A 265 21.38 15.14 -0.34
C GLY A 265 22.17 13.89 0.02
N GLY A 266 21.91 12.75 -0.61
CA GLY A 266 22.58 11.48 -0.36
C GLY A 266 21.96 10.67 0.80
N THR A 267 20.89 11.16 1.41
CA THR A 267 20.09 10.44 2.42
C THR A 267 18.76 10.03 1.82
N GLN A 268 18.36 8.79 2.04
CA GLN A 268 17.12 8.26 1.51
C GLN A 268 15.98 8.42 2.53
N HIS A 269 14.94 9.13 2.13
CA HIS A 269 13.77 9.40 2.95
C HIS A 269 12.56 8.60 2.46
N PRO A 270 11.84 7.89 3.33
CA PRO A 270 10.64 7.15 2.94
C PRO A 270 9.51 8.12 2.59
N VAL A 271 8.82 7.85 1.49
CA VAL A 271 7.64 8.59 1.03
C VAL A 271 6.37 7.79 1.31
N TYR A 272 6.40 6.48 1.04
CA TYR A 272 5.22 5.64 1.17
C TYR A 272 5.57 4.16 1.30
N PHE A 273 4.86 3.44 2.16
CA PHE A 273 4.92 1.98 2.25
C PHE A 273 3.63 1.37 1.72
N VAL A 274 3.76 0.35 0.87
CA VAL A 274 2.64 -0.45 0.36
C VAL A 274 2.92 -1.92 0.61
N SER A 275 1.95 -2.65 1.10
CA SER A 275 2.06 -4.12 1.22
C SER A 275 0.71 -4.78 1.01
N ARG A 276 0.73 -6.01 0.51
CA ARG A 276 -0.48 -6.80 0.24
C ARG A 276 -0.21 -8.28 0.40
N THR A 277 -1.20 -9.00 0.92
CA THR A 277 -1.20 -10.47 0.88
C THR A 277 -1.63 -10.95 -0.51
N LEU A 278 -0.92 -11.93 -1.04
CA LEU A 278 -1.24 -12.58 -2.31
C LEU A 278 -2.49 -13.45 -2.17
N GLN A 279 -3.34 -13.44 -3.21
CA GLN A 279 -4.49 -14.34 -3.28
C GLN A 279 -4.03 -15.76 -3.64
N ASN A 280 -4.86 -16.77 -3.39
CA ASN A 280 -4.49 -18.18 -3.56
C ASN A 280 -3.88 -18.52 -4.92
N HIS A 281 -4.38 -17.95 -6.02
CA HIS A 281 -3.83 -18.18 -7.36
C HIS A 281 -2.51 -17.41 -7.58
N GLU A 282 -2.35 -16.23 -6.98
CA GLU A 282 -1.16 -15.39 -7.11
C GLU A 282 0.05 -15.96 -6.37
N THR A 283 -0.16 -16.79 -5.33
CA THR A 283 0.94 -17.45 -4.60
C THR A 283 1.72 -18.41 -5.48
N ARG A 284 1.09 -18.92 -6.57
CA ARG A 284 1.70 -19.84 -7.53
C ARG A 284 2.55 -19.14 -8.60
N TYR A 285 2.50 -17.81 -8.68
CA TYR A 285 3.29 -17.04 -9.63
C TYR A 285 4.78 -17.15 -9.33
N GLN A 286 5.59 -17.11 -10.37
CA GLN A 286 7.03 -17.01 -10.22
C GLN A 286 7.41 -15.67 -9.55
N MET A 287 8.57 -15.60 -8.93
CA MET A 287 9.01 -14.40 -8.19
C MET A 287 8.93 -13.13 -9.04
N VAL A 288 9.36 -13.21 -10.29
CA VAL A 288 9.32 -12.07 -11.23
C VAL A 288 7.88 -11.64 -11.54
N GLU A 289 6.98 -12.58 -11.69
CA GLU A 289 5.55 -12.30 -11.92
C GLU A 289 4.91 -11.66 -10.68
N LYS A 290 5.24 -12.14 -9.48
CA LYS A 290 4.79 -11.52 -8.21
C LYS A 290 5.28 -10.08 -8.10
N LEU A 291 6.54 -9.82 -8.46
CA LEU A 291 7.10 -8.47 -8.44
C LEU A 291 6.46 -7.56 -9.50
N ALA A 292 6.24 -8.05 -10.72
CA ALA A 292 5.55 -7.31 -11.77
C ALA A 292 4.09 -6.99 -11.39
N LEU A 293 3.34 -7.98 -10.89
CA LEU A 293 1.99 -7.80 -10.36
C LEU A 293 1.95 -6.71 -9.28
N PHE A 294 2.94 -6.75 -8.39
CA PHE A 294 2.97 -5.79 -7.30
C PHE A 294 3.37 -4.39 -7.74
N LEU A 295 4.25 -4.27 -8.73
CA LEU A 295 4.57 -2.98 -9.34
C LEU A 295 3.31 -2.34 -9.95
N VAL A 296 2.48 -3.11 -10.65
CA VAL A 296 1.16 -2.65 -11.13
C VAL A 296 0.26 -2.22 -9.97
N HIS A 297 0.21 -3.01 -8.89
CA HIS A 297 -0.58 -2.66 -7.72
C HIS A 297 -0.09 -1.36 -7.06
N ALA A 298 1.22 -1.18 -6.93
CA ALA A 298 1.83 0.04 -6.42
C ALA A 298 1.52 1.24 -7.33
N ALA A 299 1.63 1.08 -8.64
CA ALA A 299 1.29 2.11 -9.62
C ALA A 299 -0.18 2.52 -9.55
N ARG A 300 -1.11 1.57 -9.42
CA ARG A 300 -2.54 1.86 -9.24
C ARG A 300 -2.81 2.62 -7.93
N ARG A 301 -2.17 2.19 -6.84
CA ARG A 301 -2.34 2.80 -5.53
C ARG A 301 -1.75 4.20 -5.47
N GLN A 302 -0.59 4.40 -6.09
CA GLN A 302 0.17 5.65 -6.10
C GLN A 302 0.15 6.33 -7.47
N ARG A 303 -0.98 6.20 -8.18
CA ARG A 303 -1.14 6.74 -9.55
C ARG A 303 -0.70 8.20 -9.69
N PRO A 304 -0.99 9.13 -8.74
CA PRO A 304 -0.52 10.50 -8.84
C PRO A 304 1.01 10.63 -8.92
N HIS A 305 1.74 9.83 -8.13
CA HIS A 305 3.22 9.83 -8.18
C HIS A 305 3.74 9.19 -9.46
N PHE A 306 3.17 8.07 -9.88
CA PHE A 306 3.59 7.41 -11.12
C PHE A 306 3.31 8.24 -12.37
N GLN A 307 2.31 9.13 -12.35
CA GLN A 307 1.98 10.03 -13.47
C GLN A 307 2.82 11.31 -13.49
N ASN A 308 3.20 11.84 -12.31
CA ASN A 308 3.83 13.15 -12.21
C ASN A 308 5.35 13.09 -11.99
N ASP A 309 5.85 11.99 -11.42
CA ASP A 309 7.24 11.85 -11.03
C ASP A 309 8.00 10.87 -11.93
N ASN A 310 9.32 11.01 -12.00
CA ASN A 310 10.17 10.02 -12.65
C ASN A 310 10.37 8.84 -11.70
N ILE A 311 9.96 7.65 -12.11
CA ILE A 311 10.01 6.45 -11.29
C ILE A 311 11.23 5.61 -11.63
N VAL A 312 12.01 5.25 -10.62
CA VAL A 312 13.15 4.32 -10.75
C VAL A 312 12.88 3.09 -9.89
N VAL A 313 12.60 1.96 -10.53
CA VAL A 313 12.39 0.68 -9.84
C VAL A 313 13.73 0.03 -9.56
N LYS A 314 14.05 -0.14 -8.28
CA LYS A 314 15.27 -0.78 -7.79
C LYS A 314 15.01 -2.28 -7.63
N THR A 315 15.63 -3.09 -8.50
CA THR A 315 15.46 -4.55 -8.51
C THR A 315 16.60 -5.26 -9.21
N ASP A 316 17.03 -6.41 -8.69
CA ASP A 316 18.01 -7.27 -9.33
C ASP A 316 17.34 -8.31 -10.27
N TYR A 317 16.02 -8.36 -10.28
CA TYR A 317 15.25 -9.23 -11.17
C TYR A 317 15.04 -8.60 -12.55
N PRO A 318 15.06 -9.37 -13.64
CA PRO A 318 14.97 -8.88 -15.01
C PRO A 318 13.54 -8.52 -15.42
N ILE A 319 12.81 -7.76 -14.57
CA ILE A 319 11.39 -7.39 -14.77
C ILE A 319 11.22 -6.69 -16.13
N GLN A 320 12.08 -5.71 -16.44
CA GLN A 320 12.01 -4.95 -17.70
C GLN A 320 12.10 -5.87 -18.92
N LYS A 321 13.11 -6.77 -18.94
CA LYS A 321 13.31 -7.71 -20.06
C LYS A 321 12.13 -8.64 -20.25
N ILE A 322 11.45 -9.03 -19.17
CA ILE A 322 10.29 -9.91 -19.22
C ILE A 322 9.08 -9.16 -19.73
N LEU A 323 8.79 -7.96 -19.22
CA LEU A 323 7.66 -7.14 -19.67
C LEU A 323 7.77 -6.68 -21.14
N GLN A 324 8.97 -6.66 -21.70
CA GLN A 324 9.21 -6.29 -23.11
C GLN A 324 9.14 -7.47 -24.10
N LYS A 325 8.97 -8.71 -23.63
CA LYS A 325 8.85 -9.87 -24.53
C LYS A 325 7.55 -9.81 -25.29
N PRO A 326 7.55 -10.10 -26.61
CA PRO A 326 6.32 -10.10 -27.42
C PRO A 326 5.36 -11.23 -27.06
N ASP A 327 5.87 -12.35 -26.57
CA ASP A 327 5.09 -13.57 -26.28
C ASP A 327 4.70 -13.66 -24.79
N LEU A 328 4.19 -12.56 -24.23
CA LEU A 328 3.70 -12.55 -22.86
C LEU A 328 2.39 -13.31 -22.73
N ALA A 329 2.38 -14.36 -21.92
CA ALA A 329 1.17 -15.12 -21.63
C ALA A 329 0.34 -14.50 -20.50
N GLY A 330 -0.98 -14.65 -20.58
CA GLY A 330 -1.91 -14.34 -19.49
C GLY A 330 -1.93 -12.86 -19.08
N GLY A 331 -1.92 -12.61 -17.75
CA GLY A 331 -2.01 -11.26 -17.18
C GLY A 331 -0.81 -10.35 -17.44
N MET A 332 0.36 -10.90 -17.76
CA MET A 332 1.60 -10.16 -17.96
C MET A 332 1.52 -9.14 -19.10
N SER A 333 0.81 -9.47 -20.18
CA SER A 333 0.61 -8.54 -21.31
C SER A 333 -0.19 -7.31 -20.91
N SER A 334 -1.26 -7.49 -20.15
CA SER A 334 -2.05 -6.36 -19.63
C SER A 334 -1.27 -5.51 -18.62
N TRP A 335 -0.42 -6.14 -17.80
CA TRP A 335 0.47 -5.41 -16.86
C TRP A 335 1.54 -4.61 -17.60
N ALA A 336 2.10 -5.17 -18.67
CA ALA A 336 3.08 -4.47 -19.51
C ALA A 336 2.47 -3.22 -20.15
N VAL A 337 1.25 -3.33 -20.69
CA VAL A 337 0.51 -2.19 -21.26
C VAL A 337 0.24 -1.13 -20.19
N GLU A 338 -0.26 -1.53 -19.02
CA GLU A 338 -0.56 -0.58 -17.95
C GLU A 338 0.69 0.14 -17.42
N LEU A 339 1.80 -0.58 -17.25
CA LEU A 339 3.05 0.02 -16.80
C LEU A 339 3.71 0.92 -17.85
N SER A 340 3.44 0.69 -19.14
CA SER A 340 3.95 1.52 -20.23
C SER A 340 3.35 2.95 -20.26
N GLU A 341 2.23 3.18 -19.55
CA GLU A 341 1.66 4.52 -19.35
C GLU A 341 2.57 5.44 -18.53
N PHE A 342 3.53 4.85 -17.76
CA PHE A 342 4.35 5.58 -16.81
C PHE A 342 5.83 5.64 -17.27
N ASN A 343 6.51 6.70 -16.87
CA ASN A 343 7.95 6.84 -17.12
C ASN A 343 8.75 6.05 -16.07
N ILE A 344 8.88 4.72 -16.27
CA ILE A 344 9.56 3.82 -15.34
C ILE A 344 10.92 3.42 -15.91
N ARG A 345 11.96 3.61 -15.09
CA ARG A 345 13.31 3.08 -15.32
C ARG A 345 13.59 1.94 -14.36
N TYR A 346 14.39 0.98 -14.77
CA TYR A 346 14.79 -0.16 -13.94
C TYR A 346 16.28 -0.13 -13.71
N GLU A 347 16.68 -0.24 -12.46
CA GLU A 347 18.07 -0.21 -12.04
C GLU A 347 18.32 -1.27 -10.96
N PRO A 348 19.55 -1.81 -10.82
CA PRO A 348 19.91 -2.72 -9.73
C PRO A 348 19.79 -2.00 -8.37
N HIS A 349 19.66 -2.77 -7.29
CA HIS A 349 19.43 -2.25 -5.93
C HIS A 349 20.45 -1.19 -5.50
N GLY A 350 21.74 -1.39 -5.79
CA GLY A 350 22.78 -0.50 -5.31
C GLY A 350 22.95 -0.50 -3.78
N PRO A 351 23.85 0.32 -3.23
CA PRO A 351 24.06 0.40 -1.78
C PRO A 351 22.88 1.07 -1.07
N ILE A 352 22.47 0.48 0.07
CA ILE A 352 21.38 0.98 0.90
C ILE A 352 21.93 2.00 1.88
N LYS A 353 21.35 3.21 1.90
CA LYS A 353 21.87 4.35 2.66
C LYS A 353 20.99 4.77 3.87
N ALA A 354 19.85 4.14 4.08
CA ALA A 354 18.95 4.50 5.18
C ALA A 354 18.58 3.32 6.08
N GLN A 355 18.50 3.57 7.40
CA GLN A 355 18.19 2.54 8.40
C GLN A 355 16.81 1.87 8.17
N CYS A 356 15.79 2.65 7.82
CA CYS A 356 14.45 2.12 7.51
C CYS A 356 14.43 1.24 6.24
N LEU A 357 15.39 1.45 5.33
CA LEU A 357 15.63 0.61 4.17
C LEU A 357 16.34 -0.68 4.52
N LEU A 358 17.27 -0.66 5.48
CA LEU A 358 17.97 -1.86 5.93
C LEU A 358 16.99 -2.91 6.44
N ASP A 359 16.01 -2.52 7.24
CA ASP A 359 14.98 -3.43 7.74
C ASP A 359 14.04 -3.91 6.61
N PHE A 360 13.79 -3.08 5.61
CA PHE A 360 13.01 -3.46 4.45
C PHE A 360 13.77 -4.39 3.51
N VAL A 361 15.07 -4.20 3.33
CA VAL A 361 15.88 -4.90 2.32
C VAL A 361 16.65 -6.10 2.91
N ASN A 362 16.89 -6.17 4.23
CA ASN A 362 17.59 -7.30 4.84
C ASN A 362 17.01 -8.69 4.49
N ASN A 363 15.73 -8.75 4.13
CA ASN A 363 15.13 -9.96 3.58
C ASN A 363 15.36 -10.13 2.05
N LEU A 364 15.86 -9.13 1.33
CA LEU A 364 16.25 -9.26 -0.07
C LEU A 364 17.60 -9.95 -0.23
N GLN A 365 18.43 -9.95 0.82
CA GLN A 365 19.74 -10.63 0.85
C GLN A 365 19.67 -12.12 1.24
N GLN A 366 18.49 -12.67 1.50
CA GLN A 366 18.32 -14.10 1.32
C GLN A 366 18.52 -14.34 -0.18
N LYS A 367 19.78 -14.64 -0.55
CA LYS A 367 20.12 -15.13 -1.88
C LYS A 367 19.01 -16.07 -2.33
N PRO A 368 18.52 -15.96 -3.57
CA PRO A 368 17.77 -17.07 -4.13
C PRO A 368 18.64 -18.29 -3.87
N ILE A 369 18.10 -19.31 -3.22
CA ILE A 369 18.70 -20.63 -3.28
C ILE A 369 18.79 -20.85 -4.77
N GLU A 370 20.00 -20.83 -5.32
CA GLU A 370 20.21 -21.17 -6.70
C GLU A 370 19.72 -22.60 -6.79
N ASP A 371 18.53 -22.80 -7.32
CA ASP A 371 18.02 -24.10 -7.72
C ASP A 371 18.91 -24.60 -8.87
N GLN A 372 20.09 -25.08 -8.53
CA GLN A 372 21.03 -25.65 -9.48
C GLN A 372 20.58 -27.06 -9.78
N TRP A 373 19.95 -27.23 -10.91
CA TRP A 373 19.70 -28.53 -11.48
C TRP A 373 21.02 -29.07 -12.04
N THR A 374 21.39 -30.27 -11.65
CA THR A 374 22.57 -30.93 -12.19
C THR A 374 22.16 -31.84 -13.33
N LEU A 375 22.67 -31.59 -14.51
CA LEU A 375 22.42 -32.41 -15.70
C LEU A 375 23.59 -33.37 -15.88
N TYR A 376 23.31 -34.64 -15.78
CA TYR A 376 24.23 -35.69 -16.14
C TYR A 376 23.95 -36.16 -17.56
N VAL A 377 24.97 -36.18 -18.41
CA VAL A 377 24.88 -36.67 -19.78
C VAL A 377 25.87 -37.83 -19.94
N ASP A 378 25.37 -38.99 -20.24
CA ASP A 378 26.15 -40.19 -20.56
C ASP A 378 25.92 -40.58 -22.01
N GLY A 379 27.00 -40.66 -22.76
CA GLY A 379 26.99 -41.03 -24.17
C GLY A 379 27.67 -42.37 -24.38
N SER A 380 26.95 -43.35 -24.95
CA SER A 380 27.51 -44.60 -25.37
C SER A 380 27.37 -44.80 -26.88
N SER A 381 28.43 -45.24 -27.56
CA SER A 381 28.35 -45.59 -28.98
C SER A 381 28.92 -47.01 -29.20
N ASN A 382 28.23 -47.74 -30.06
CA ASN A 382 28.72 -49.05 -30.54
C ASN A 382 28.53 -49.12 -32.08
N SER A 383 29.00 -50.21 -32.68
CA SER A 383 28.96 -50.43 -34.10
C SER A 383 27.53 -50.47 -34.71
N LYS A 384 26.47 -50.41 -33.89
CA LYS A 384 25.07 -50.46 -34.30
C LYS A 384 24.27 -49.16 -34.02
N GLY A 385 24.91 -48.19 -33.32
CA GLY A 385 24.26 -46.91 -33.04
C GLY A 385 24.87 -46.19 -31.83
N ALA A 386 24.57 -44.89 -31.69
CA ALA A 386 24.95 -44.06 -30.56
C ALA A 386 23.67 -43.69 -29.76
N GLY A 387 23.78 -43.82 -28.44
CA GLY A 387 22.69 -43.43 -27.51
C GLY A 387 23.22 -42.41 -26.49
N VAL A 388 22.39 -41.43 -26.14
CA VAL A 388 22.71 -40.44 -25.09
C VAL A 388 21.65 -40.59 -24.00
N GLY A 389 22.13 -40.89 -22.79
CA GLY A 389 21.32 -40.89 -21.57
C GLY A 389 21.43 -39.52 -20.90
N ILE A 390 20.30 -38.95 -20.49
CA ILE A 390 20.23 -37.68 -19.79
C ILE A 390 19.53 -37.88 -18.45
N VAL A 391 20.19 -37.51 -17.34
CA VAL A 391 19.61 -37.52 -16.01
C VAL A 391 19.64 -36.09 -15.47
N LEU A 392 18.48 -35.59 -15.09
CA LEU A 392 18.34 -34.28 -14.47
C LEU A 392 18.06 -34.46 -12.97
N GLU A 393 18.98 -34.01 -12.14
CA GLU A 393 18.86 -34.08 -10.68
C GLU A 393 18.39 -32.74 -10.12
N ALA A 394 17.26 -32.77 -9.38
CA ALA A 394 16.72 -31.60 -8.71
C ALA A 394 17.55 -31.21 -7.49
N PRO A 395 17.62 -29.93 -7.11
CA PRO A 395 18.29 -29.49 -5.89
C PRO A 395 17.69 -30.16 -4.67
N THR A 396 18.53 -30.74 -3.83
CA THR A 396 18.12 -31.42 -2.60
C THR A 396 17.79 -30.36 -1.53
N ILE A 397 16.53 -30.27 -1.12
CA ILE A 397 16.11 -29.44 0.01
C ILE A 397 16.70 -30.11 1.28
N SER A 398 17.77 -29.54 1.84
CA SER A 398 18.30 -29.95 3.14
C SER A 398 17.31 -29.54 4.24
N SER A 399 16.48 -30.51 4.68
CA SER A 399 15.67 -30.37 5.89
C SER A 399 16.59 -30.14 7.09
N LEU A 400 16.30 -29.11 7.86
CA LEU A 400 16.92 -28.75 9.13
C LEU A 400 17.06 -29.99 10.05
N LYS A 401 18.29 -30.35 10.34
CA LYS A 401 18.63 -31.36 11.34
C LYS A 401 18.37 -30.79 12.75
N ASN A 402 17.43 -31.36 13.45
CA ASN A 402 17.41 -31.30 14.91
C ASN A 402 18.53 -32.16 15.49
N PRO A 403 19.32 -31.69 16.45
CA PRO A 403 20.35 -32.48 17.09
C PRO A 403 19.80 -33.11 18.36
N SER A 404 19.46 -34.38 18.31
CA SER A 404 19.55 -35.26 19.50
C SER A 404 19.39 -36.72 19.15
N THR A 405 20.39 -37.45 19.57
CA THR A 405 20.53 -38.83 19.99
C THR A 405 21.47 -39.73 19.19
N SER A 406 22.42 -40.20 19.93
CA SER A 406 23.58 -41.03 19.62
C SER A 406 23.26 -42.51 19.33
N PRO A 407 24.25 -43.37 19.11
CA PRO A 407 24.22 -44.38 18.07
C PRO A 407 24.07 -45.81 18.60
N SER A 408 23.65 -46.74 17.76
CA SER A 408 23.91 -48.18 17.99
C SER A 408 24.44 -48.84 16.71
N ARG A 409 25.53 -49.55 16.91
CA ARG A 409 26.30 -50.41 15.97
C ARG A 409 25.52 -51.69 15.66
N HIS A 410 25.63 -52.28 14.49
CA HIS A 410 26.37 -53.49 14.08
C HIS A 410 25.80 -54.11 12.77
N PRO A 411 26.45 -55.15 12.18
CA PRO A 411 27.15 -55.04 10.91
C PRO A 411 26.73 -56.10 9.87
N THR A 412 27.52 -56.13 8.72
CA THR A 412 27.70 -57.24 7.74
C THR A 412 26.58 -57.52 6.76
N THR A 413 26.80 -57.56 5.50
CA THR A 413 27.56 -58.51 4.67
C THR A 413 27.67 -58.02 3.22
N LYS A 414 28.84 -58.29 2.61
CA LYS A 414 29.09 -58.20 1.17
C LYS A 414 28.54 -59.43 0.44
N PRO A 415 28.29 -59.34 -0.88
CA PRO A 415 29.21 -60.01 -1.78
C PRO A 415 29.59 -59.24 -3.07
N ASN A 416 30.78 -59.58 -3.47
CA ASN A 416 31.53 -59.32 -4.69
C ASN A 416 30.75 -59.44 -6.00
N THR A 417 31.00 -58.46 -6.93
CA THR A 417 31.34 -58.77 -8.33
C THR A 417 32.21 -57.65 -8.93
N LYS A 418 33.12 -58.06 -9.77
CA LYS A 418 34.26 -57.32 -10.28
C LYS A 418 33.90 -56.27 -11.37
N PRO A 419 34.83 -55.35 -11.67
CA PRO A 419 34.53 -54.08 -12.31
C PRO A 419 34.70 -54.13 -13.82
N SER A 420 33.88 -53.41 -14.53
CA SER A 420 34.12 -52.94 -15.89
C SER A 420 34.36 -51.44 -15.87
N SER A 421 35.39 -51.00 -16.55
CA SER A 421 36.03 -49.70 -16.71
C SER A 421 35.23 -48.41 -16.39
N PRO A 422 35.86 -47.40 -15.85
CA PRO A 422 35.19 -46.17 -15.44
C PRO A 422 34.88 -45.27 -16.65
N ALA A 423 33.60 -45.04 -16.88
CA ALA A 423 33.15 -43.89 -17.63
C ALA A 423 33.27 -42.66 -16.70
N TYR A 424 34.04 -41.68 -17.10
CA TYR A 424 34.14 -40.39 -16.41
C TYR A 424 32.89 -39.56 -16.69
N PRO A 425 32.03 -39.25 -15.70
CA PRO A 425 30.99 -38.30 -15.89
C PRO A 425 31.56 -36.89 -15.85
N TRP A 426 31.34 -36.13 -16.87
CA TRP A 426 31.59 -34.68 -16.87
C TRP A 426 30.33 -33.98 -16.39
N PRO A 427 30.34 -33.33 -15.22
CA PRO A 427 29.19 -32.49 -14.78
C PRO A 427 29.20 -31.18 -15.60
N VAL A 428 28.20 -30.98 -16.40
CA VAL A 428 27.93 -29.67 -17.04
C VAL A 428 27.03 -28.88 -16.13
N ARG A 429 27.54 -27.83 -15.50
CA ARG A 429 26.74 -26.86 -14.78
C ARG A 429 26.08 -25.90 -15.77
N LEU A 430 24.81 -26.03 -15.99
CA LEU A 430 24.02 -24.99 -16.65
C LEU A 430 23.52 -24.02 -15.58
N ALA A 431 24.04 -22.79 -15.56
CA ALA A 431 23.43 -21.70 -14.84
C ALA A 431 22.07 -21.43 -15.51
N SER A 432 20.98 -21.63 -14.80
CA SER A 432 19.67 -21.23 -15.28
C SER A 432 19.61 -19.71 -15.38
N SER A 433 19.84 -19.16 -16.57
CA SER A 433 19.45 -17.79 -16.87
C SER A 433 17.92 -17.76 -16.96
N ARG A 434 17.29 -17.42 -15.90
CA ARG A 434 15.91 -16.92 -15.89
C ARG A 434 15.77 -15.72 -15.02
#